data_32407ef525956c876e4ee16387622c09
#
_entry.id   32407ef525956c876e4ee16387622c09
#
_cell.length_a   1.000
_cell.length_b   1.000
_cell.length_c   1.000
_cell.angle_alpha   90.00
_cell.angle_beta   90.00
_cell.angle_gamma   90.00
#
_symmetry.space_group_name_H-M   'P 1'
#
loop_
_entity.id
_entity.type
_entity.pdbx_description
1 polymer ?
#
loop_
_entity_poly.entity_id
_entity_poly.type
_entity_poly.pdbx_seq_one_letter_code
_entity_poly.pdbx_strand_id
1 'polypeptide(L)'
;MSESVLQRLEELKESLHYHAVRYYVEDNPEIPDAEYDRLMRELLEIEAQNPDLISVDSPSQRVGGKPLSEFSQVTHEVPMLSLDNAFDDSELDNFHKRAQDRVGSQSIKQYCCEPKLDGLAVSLLYENGVLVQAATRGDGTTGENITENVRTIKAIPLKLHGEGWPNRLEVRGEVFMPKAGFEMLNELARKKGEKIFVNPRNAAAGSLRQLDSRITASRPLSFYAYSVGIVQGAELASSHYERFLQIKSWGLPMCPETKRVDSLEDVKAYYQDILQRRDALPYEIDGVVLKIDDIAVQERLGFVARAPRWAIAYKFPAQEEITTLNEVEFQVGRTGAITPVAKLEPVFVGGVTVSNATLHNADEIERLQVKIGDQVVIRRAGDVIPQVVSIIKERRPENARDIIFPSECPVCGSHVERIEGEAVTRCTGGLVCQAQRKQALKHFVSRKALDVDGLGDKVIEQLVDREMVETPADLFKLSAGVLTVLDRMGPKSAQNIVNALEKSKATTLPRFLYSLGIREVGEATAANLAAHFKTLPAIQSATEEALIEVQDIGVVVAQHITTFFEEEKNQAVVQDLLEQGIHWPEISVSEQSGEQPLEGKTVVLTGTLSQLGRSEAKEA
;
A
#
# COMPACT_ATOMS: atom_id res chain seq x y z
N MET A 1 -35.77 -29.83 19.97
CA MET A 1 -35.87 -28.77 18.95
C MET A 1 -36.68 -29.32 17.78
N SER A 2 -37.69 -28.60 17.28
CA SER A 2 -38.47 -29.13 16.17
C SER A 2 -37.69 -28.94 14.86
N GLU A 3 -37.63 -29.95 14.03
CA GLU A 3 -37.04 -29.95 12.70
C GLU A 3 -37.53 -28.74 11.84
N SER A 4 -38.74 -28.26 12.13
CA SER A 4 -39.35 -27.09 11.52
C SER A 4 -38.67 -25.74 11.82
N VAL A 5 -38.02 -25.58 12.99
CA VAL A 5 -37.31 -24.33 13.36
C VAL A 5 -36.00 -24.24 12.59
N LEU A 6 -35.24 -25.33 12.49
CA LEU A 6 -34.00 -25.39 11.71
C LEU A 6 -34.28 -25.13 10.22
N GLN A 7 -35.31 -25.79 9.67
CA GLN A 7 -35.69 -25.57 8.29
C GLN A 7 -36.08 -24.11 8.03
N ARG A 8 -36.89 -23.51 8.93
CA ARG A 8 -37.28 -22.11 8.79
C ARG A 8 -36.11 -21.14 8.88
N LEU A 9 -35.14 -21.42 9.78
CA LEU A 9 -33.92 -20.63 9.91
C LEU A 9 -33.10 -20.62 8.61
N GLU A 10 -32.88 -21.78 7.99
CA GLU A 10 -32.16 -21.88 6.71
C GLU A 10 -32.92 -21.20 5.56
N GLU A 11 -34.23 -21.37 5.47
CA GLU A 11 -35.06 -20.66 4.49
C GLU A 11 -34.96 -19.13 4.60
N LEU A 12 -34.94 -18.60 5.83
CA LEU A 12 -34.80 -17.17 6.07
C LEU A 12 -33.39 -16.68 5.68
N LYS A 13 -32.33 -17.42 6.03
CA LYS A 13 -30.96 -17.07 5.63
C LYS A 13 -30.82 -17.06 4.11
N GLU A 14 -31.27 -18.11 3.41
CA GLU A 14 -31.23 -18.20 1.96
C GLU A 14 -32.01 -17.06 1.29
N SER A 15 -33.21 -16.79 1.75
CA SER A 15 -34.04 -15.71 1.23
C SER A 15 -33.40 -14.34 1.43
N LEU A 16 -32.87 -14.06 2.63
CA LEU A 16 -32.24 -12.78 2.93
C LEU A 16 -30.93 -12.61 2.15
N HIS A 17 -30.14 -13.66 1.97
CA HIS A 17 -28.95 -13.61 1.11
C HIS A 17 -29.33 -13.34 -0.35
N TYR A 18 -30.34 -14.04 -0.88
CA TYR A 18 -30.83 -13.85 -2.24
C TYR A 18 -31.29 -12.40 -2.48
N HIS A 19 -32.18 -11.89 -1.62
CA HIS A 19 -32.69 -10.54 -1.76
C HIS A 19 -31.63 -9.45 -1.51
N ALA A 20 -30.63 -9.70 -0.67
CA ALA A 20 -29.50 -8.80 -0.52
C ALA A 20 -28.70 -8.66 -1.84
N VAL A 21 -28.48 -9.75 -2.57
CA VAL A 21 -27.81 -9.70 -3.88
C VAL A 21 -28.65 -8.95 -4.91
N ARG A 22 -29.95 -9.26 -4.98
CA ARG A 22 -30.87 -8.58 -5.89
C ARG A 22 -30.91 -7.07 -5.65
N TYR A 23 -30.89 -6.65 -4.39
CA TYR A 23 -30.96 -5.25 -4.01
C TYR A 23 -29.61 -4.52 -4.15
N TYR A 24 -28.53 -5.06 -3.54
CA TYR A 24 -27.26 -4.35 -3.42
C TYR A 24 -26.27 -4.61 -4.56
N VAL A 25 -26.40 -5.69 -5.31
CA VAL A 25 -25.48 -6.10 -6.38
C VAL A 25 -26.09 -5.90 -7.76
N GLU A 26 -27.37 -6.27 -7.93
CA GLU A 26 -28.03 -6.26 -9.23
C GLU A 26 -28.91 -5.01 -9.46
N ASP A 27 -29.09 -4.18 -8.43
CA ASP A 27 -29.97 -2.99 -8.45
C ASP A 27 -31.38 -3.32 -8.99
N ASN A 28 -31.86 -4.50 -8.64
CA ASN A 28 -33.15 -5.04 -9.11
C ASN A 28 -33.90 -5.72 -7.96
N PRO A 29 -34.41 -4.96 -6.97
CA PRO A 29 -35.13 -5.51 -5.83
C PRO A 29 -36.44 -6.19 -6.26
N GLU A 30 -36.68 -7.40 -5.78
CA GLU A 30 -37.89 -8.18 -6.04
C GLU A 30 -38.93 -8.10 -4.91
N ILE A 31 -38.51 -7.66 -3.72
CA ILE A 31 -39.37 -7.42 -2.57
C ILE A 31 -39.20 -6.00 -2.05
N PRO A 32 -40.28 -5.39 -1.47
CA PRO A 32 -40.16 -4.11 -0.79
C PRO A 32 -39.24 -4.17 0.45
N ASP A 33 -38.61 -3.05 0.80
CA ASP A 33 -37.72 -2.93 2.00
C ASP A 33 -38.44 -3.41 3.29
N ALA A 34 -39.74 -3.08 3.41
CA ALA A 34 -40.52 -3.50 4.58
C ALA A 34 -40.64 -5.04 4.71
N GLU A 35 -40.67 -5.75 3.58
CA GLU A 35 -40.70 -7.21 3.59
C GLU A 35 -39.33 -7.79 3.93
N TYR A 36 -38.26 -7.21 3.41
CA TYR A 36 -36.89 -7.57 3.79
C TYR A 36 -36.67 -7.38 5.31
N ASP A 37 -37.08 -6.24 5.84
CA ASP A 37 -37.02 -5.94 7.28
C ASP A 37 -37.85 -6.92 8.12
N ARG A 38 -39.00 -7.37 7.61
CA ARG A 38 -39.83 -8.38 8.27
C ARG A 38 -39.09 -9.73 8.37
N LEU A 39 -38.50 -10.18 7.26
CA LEU A 39 -37.73 -11.42 7.20
C LEU A 39 -36.50 -11.36 8.14
N MET A 40 -35.81 -10.23 8.16
CA MET A 40 -34.68 -10.01 9.05
C MET A 40 -35.10 -10.05 10.52
N ARG A 41 -36.24 -9.46 10.88
CA ARG A 41 -36.77 -9.48 12.24
C ARG A 41 -37.14 -10.90 12.68
N GLU A 42 -37.79 -11.67 11.81
CA GLU A 42 -38.12 -13.08 12.06
C GLU A 42 -36.85 -13.92 12.30
N LEU A 43 -35.80 -13.71 11.50
CA LEU A 43 -34.49 -14.35 11.69
C LEU A 43 -33.91 -14.03 13.07
N LEU A 44 -33.87 -12.74 13.45
CA LEU A 44 -33.35 -12.29 14.73
C LEU A 44 -34.13 -12.87 15.93
N GLU A 45 -35.45 -13.00 15.82
CA GLU A 45 -36.30 -13.59 16.87
C GLU A 45 -35.99 -15.08 17.05
N ILE A 46 -35.83 -15.84 15.97
CA ILE A 46 -35.47 -17.27 16.03
C ILE A 46 -34.07 -17.45 16.65
N GLU A 47 -33.10 -16.66 16.22
CA GLU A 47 -31.73 -16.71 16.73
C GLU A 47 -31.65 -16.29 18.21
N ALA A 48 -32.41 -15.29 18.63
CA ALA A 48 -32.47 -14.87 20.04
C ALA A 48 -33.03 -15.98 20.95
N GLN A 49 -33.97 -16.78 20.46
CA GLN A 49 -34.52 -17.93 21.16
C GLN A 49 -33.60 -19.16 21.14
N ASN A 50 -32.68 -19.23 20.15
CA ASN A 50 -31.79 -20.36 19.91
C ASN A 50 -30.35 -19.87 19.62
N PRO A 51 -29.63 -19.30 20.59
CA PRO A 51 -28.31 -18.71 20.37
C PRO A 51 -27.26 -19.69 19.78
N ASP A 52 -27.41 -20.98 20.03
CA ASP A 52 -26.52 -22.04 19.54
C ASP A 52 -26.66 -22.28 18.02
N LEU A 53 -27.71 -21.75 17.39
CA LEU A 53 -27.97 -21.86 15.96
C LEU A 53 -27.42 -20.68 15.14
N ILE A 54 -26.87 -19.67 15.80
CA ILE A 54 -26.27 -18.51 15.14
C ILE A 54 -25.01 -18.97 14.41
N SER A 55 -25.02 -18.92 13.08
CA SER A 55 -23.86 -19.25 12.25
C SER A 55 -23.11 -18.00 11.82
N VAL A 56 -21.84 -18.15 11.48
CA VAL A 56 -20.97 -17.02 11.05
C VAL A 56 -21.44 -16.38 9.74
N ASP A 57 -22.21 -17.10 8.93
CA ASP A 57 -22.78 -16.63 7.67
C ASP A 57 -24.18 -16.05 7.82
N SER A 58 -24.77 -16.04 9.03
CA SER A 58 -26.08 -15.44 9.22
C SER A 58 -26.09 -13.95 8.89
N PRO A 59 -27.12 -13.47 8.17
CA PRO A 59 -27.34 -12.04 7.94
C PRO A 59 -27.39 -11.20 9.21
N SER A 60 -27.76 -11.79 10.35
CA SER A 60 -27.76 -11.15 11.68
C SER A 60 -26.35 -10.80 12.17
N GLN A 61 -25.33 -11.53 11.72
CA GLN A 61 -23.94 -11.34 12.11
C GLN A 61 -23.21 -10.23 11.34
N ARG A 62 -23.93 -9.50 10.48
CA ARG A 62 -23.37 -8.32 9.78
C ARG A 62 -23.04 -7.17 10.74
N VAL A 63 -23.74 -7.06 11.86
CA VAL A 63 -23.59 -5.96 12.84
C VAL A 63 -23.61 -6.53 14.25
N GLY A 64 -22.47 -6.51 14.99
CA GLY A 64 -22.55 -6.85 16.39
C GLY A 64 -21.34 -7.41 17.11
N GLY A 65 -20.12 -7.17 16.63
CA GLY A 65 -18.91 -7.45 17.42
C GLY A 65 -18.73 -6.45 18.57
N LYS A 66 -18.09 -6.86 19.68
CA LYS A 66 -17.55 -5.91 20.65
C LYS A 66 -16.45 -5.08 19.98
N PRO A 67 -16.31 -3.78 20.33
CA PRO A 67 -15.21 -2.97 19.85
C PRO A 67 -13.86 -3.66 20.11
N LEU A 68 -13.00 -3.69 19.10
CA LEU A 68 -11.66 -4.24 19.19
C LEU A 68 -10.74 -3.23 19.90
N SER A 69 -9.70 -3.73 20.57
CA SER A 69 -8.65 -2.87 21.13
C SER A 69 -7.60 -2.50 20.08
N GLU A 70 -7.41 -3.37 19.07
CA GLU A 70 -6.47 -3.23 17.95
C GLU A 70 -6.86 -4.20 16.84
N PHE A 71 -6.37 -3.96 15.63
CA PHE A 71 -6.49 -4.89 14.51
C PHE A 71 -5.36 -5.93 14.57
N SER A 72 -5.72 -7.22 14.52
CA SER A 72 -4.74 -8.27 14.29
C SER A 72 -4.21 -8.20 12.85
N GLN A 73 -3.01 -8.71 12.65
CA GLN A 73 -2.39 -8.73 11.33
C GLN A 73 -2.71 -10.04 10.58
N VAL A 74 -2.82 -9.91 9.26
CA VAL A 74 -3.00 -11.03 8.32
C VAL A 74 -1.86 -11.01 7.34
N THR A 75 -1.13 -12.11 7.22
CA THR A 75 -0.14 -12.31 6.15
C THR A 75 -0.84 -12.85 4.92
N HIS A 76 -0.69 -12.18 3.79
CA HIS A 76 -1.24 -12.63 2.52
C HIS A 76 -0.46 -13.83 1.99
N GLU A 77 -1.14 -14.96 1.74
CA GLU A 77 -0.51 -16.14 1.13
C GLU A 77 -0.04 -15.85 -0.31
N VAL A 78 -0.82 -15.06 -1.02
CA VAL A 78 -0.45 -14.50 -2.32
C VAL A 78 -0.29 -13.00 -2.15
N PRO A 79 0.87 -12.39 -2.43
CA PRO A 79 1.08 -10.95 -2.24
C PRO A 79 0.05 -10.09 -2.99
N MET A 80 -0.40 -9.02 -2.37
CA MET A 80 -1.26 -8.00 -2.99
C MET A 80 -0.37 -6.91 -3.61
N LEU A 81 0.01 -7.11 -4.86
CA LEU A 81 0.91 -6.23 -5.57
C LEU A 81 0.23 -4.90 -5.99
N SER A 82 1.05 -3.87 -6.17
CA SER A 82 0.64 -2.63 -6.81
C SER A 82 0.57 -2.81 -8.34
N LEU A 83 0.12 -1.77 -9.04
CA LEU A 83 0.18 -1.70 -10.51
C LEU A 83 1.24 -0.68 -10.91
N ASP A 84 1.96 -0.96 -12.01
CA ASP A 84 2.71 0.07 -12.71
C ASP A 84 1.73 1.07 -13.35
N ASN A 85 2.20 2.29 -13.61
CA ASN A 85 1.39 3.34 -14.20
C ASN A 85 1.84 3.64 -15.63
N ALA A 86 0.88 4.00 -16.46
CA ALA A 86 1.08 4.69 -17.73
C ALA A 86 0.32 6.03 -17.68
N PHE A 87 0.91 7.09 -18.19
CA PHE A 87 0.34 8.44 -18.19
C PHE A 87 0.02 8.93 -19.61
N ASP A 88 0.52 8.26 -20.61
CA ASP A 88 0.27 8.56 -22.03
C ASP A 88 0.22 7.28 -22.89
N ASP A 89 -0.21 7.47 -24.14
CA ASP A 89 -0.34 6.38 -25.10
C ASP A 89 1.00 5.69 -25.40
N SER A 90 2.11 6.41 -25.36
CA SER A 90 3.43 5.83 -25.67
C SER A 90 3.89 4.87 -24.56
N GLU A 91 3.61 5.18 -23.31
CA GLU A 91 3.87 4.29 -22.17
C GLU A 91 2.97 3.05 -22.21
N LEU A 92 1.71 3.22 -22.64
CA LEU A 92 0.79 2.11 -22.85
C LEU A 92 1.27 1.21 -24.00
N ASP A 93 1.68 1.77 -25.13
CA ASP A 93 2.25 1.03 -26.26
C ASP A 93 3.54 0.29 -25.87
N ASN A 94 4.39 0.90 -25.05
CA ASN A 94 5.58 0.27 -24.49
C ASN A 94 5.25 -0.89 -23.54
N PHE A 95 4.19 -0.77 -22.74
CA PHE A 95 3.71 -1.88 -21.90
C PHE A 95 3.30 -3.06 -22.77
N HIS A 96 2.46 -2.84 -23.78
CA HIS A 96 2.05 -3.89 -24.73
C HIS A 96 3.25 -4.55 -25.41
N LYS A 97 4.18 -3.74 -25.94
CA LYS A 97 5.38 -4.22 -26.61
C LYS A 97 6.22 -5.12 -25.69
N ARG A 98 6.51 -4.67 -24.47
CA ARG A 98 7.26 -5.48 -23.50
C ARG A 98 6.57 -6.81 -23.18
N ALA A 99 5.24 -6.79 -23.03
CA ALA A 99 4.47 -8.01 -22.81
C ALA A 99 4.54 -8.93 -24.04
N GLN A 100 4.33 -8.40 -25.25
CA GLN A 100 4.37 -9.14 -26.51
C GLN A 100 5.75 -9.77 -26.76
N ASP A 101 6.83 -9.03 -26.54
CA ASP A 101 8.20 -9.52 -26.70
C ASP A 101 8.50 -10.71 -25.78
N ARG A 102 7.93 -10.74 -24.58
CA ARG A 102 8.10 -11.85 -23.61
C ARG A 102 7.31 -13.09 -23.98
N VAL A 103 6.12 -12.97 -24.54
CA VAL A 103 5.31 -14.12 -24.97
C VAL A 103 5.69 -14.62 -26.35
N GLY A 104 6.51 -13.89 -27.08
CA GLY A 104 7.06 -14.28 -28.39
C GLY A 104 5.99 -14.42 -29.48
N SER A 105 5.91 -15.61 -30.10
CA SER A 105 5.00 -15.85 -31.22
C SER A 105 3.51 -15.88 -30.85
N GLN A 106 3.17 -15.99 -29.56
CA GLN A 106 1.78 -15.92 -29.09
C GLN A 106 1.31 -14.47 -29.11
N SER A 107 0.28 -14.15 -29.88
CA SER A 107 -0.27 -12.80 -29.95
C SER A 107 -1.15 -12.50 -28.75
N ILE A 108 -0.91 -11.35 -28.09
CA ILE A 108 -1.83 -10.78 -27.11
C ILE A 108 -2.98 -10.12 -27.86
N LYS A 109 -4.19 -10.66 -27.74
CA LYS A 109 -5.34 -10.23 -28.54
C LYS A 109 -6.40 -9.48 -27.74
N GLN A 110 -6.59 -9.81 -26.47
CA GLN A 110 -7.70 -9.31 -25.68
C GLN A 110 -7.24 -8.72 -24.35
N TYR A 111 -7.96 -7.71 -23.92
CA TYR A 111 -7.76 -7.04 -22.65
C TYR A 111 -9.07 -6.96 -21.87
N CYS A 112 -8.98 -7.13 -20.56
CA CYS A 112 -10.05 -6.76 -19.62
C CYS A 112 -9.74 -5.35 -19.09
N CYS A 113 -10.64 -4.41 -19.34
CA CYS A 113 -10.53 -3.02 -18.91
C CYS A 113 -11.57 -2.71 -17.85
N GLU A 114 -11.18 -1.96 -16.84
CA GLU A 114 -12.05 -1.54 -15.74
C GLU A 114 -11.67 -0.14 -15.24
N PRO A 115 -12.59 0.64 -14.66
CA PRO A 115 -12.24 1.88 -13.99
C PRO A 115 -11.31 1.62 -12.81
N LYS A 116 -10.31 2.48 -12.63
CA LYS A 116 -9.47 2.46 -11.45
C LYS A 116 -10.16 3.20 -10.32
N LEU A 117 -10.86 2.44 -9.48
CA LEU A 117 -11.57 2.98 -8.33
C LEU A 117 -10.59 3.62 -7.34
N ASP A 118 -10.99 4.73 -6.78
CA ASP A 118 -10.22 5.44 -5.74
C ASP A 118 -10.81 5.12 -4.35
N GLY A 119 -10.38 4.01 -3.79
CA GLY A 119 -10.84 3.46 -2.53
C GLY A 119 -9.74 2.80 -1.71
N LEU A 120 -10.07 1.71 -1.06
CA LEU A 120 -9.18 0.89 -0.26
C LEU A 120 -9.20 -0.57 -0.75
N ALA A 121 -8.04 -1.06 -1.16
CA ALA A 121 -7.89 -2.45 -1.61
C ALA A 121 -8.03 -3.42 -0.44
N VAL A 122 -8.87 -4.45 -0.64
CA VAL A 122 -9.12 -5.49 0.35
C VAL A 122 -9.05 -6.89 -0.27
N SER A 123 -8.71 -7.85 0.57
CA SER A 123 -8.74 -9.28 0.29
C SER A 123 -9.89 -9.91 1.08
N LEU A 124 -10.70 -10.71 0.42
CA LEU A 124 -11.82 -11.46 0.98
C LEU A 124 -11.56 -12.96 0.80
N LEU A 125 -11.40 -13.68 1.91
CA LEU A 125 -11.20 -15.13 1.87
C LEU A 125 -12.52 -15.85 2.19
N TYR A 126 -12.95 -16.66 1.24
CA TYR A 126 -14.09 -17.58 1.39
C TYR A 126 -13.58 -19.01 1.53
N GLU A 127 -14.10 -19.73 2.52
CA GLU A 127 -13.89 -21.18 2.69
C GLU A 127 -15.26 -21.87 2.63
N ASN A 128 -15.37 -22.85 1.75
CA ASN A 128 -16.65 -23.54 1.47
C ASN A 128 -17.80 -22.58 1.23
N GLY A 129 -17.53 -21.49 0.52
CA GLY A 129 -18.50 -20.45 0.18
C GLY A 129 -18.82 -19.45 1.29
N VAL A 130 -18.24 -19.55 2.49
CA VAL A 130 -18.47 -18.65 3.62
C VAL A 130 -17.30 -17.68 3.78
N LEU A 131 -17.57 -16.39 3.99
CA LEU A 131 -16.57 -15.38 4.27
C LEU A 131 -15.95 -15.60 5.66
N VAL A 132 -14.70 -16.04 5.69
CA VAL A 132 -13.98 -16.34 6.95
C VAL A 132 -13.00 -15.26 7.35
N GLN A 133 -12.46 -14.51 6.39
CA GLN A 133 -11.45 -13.48 6.66
C GLN A 133 -11.52 -12.36 5.63
N ALA A 134 -11.33 -11.13 6.09
CA ALA A 134 -11.06 -9.98 5.24
C ALA A 134 -9.87 -9.18 5.77
N ALA A 135 -9.02 -8.71 4.88
CA ALA A 135 -7.82 -7.96 5.23
C ALA A 135 -7.59 -6.78 4.31
N THR A 136 -6.99 -5.70 4.83
CA THR A 136 -6.46 -4.62 3.99
C THR A 136 -5.23 -5.11 3.24
N ARG A 137 -4.89 -4.44 2.13
CA ARG A 137 -3.66 -4.74 1.40
C ARG A 137 -2.41 -4.56 2.29
N GLY A 138 -2.41 -3.53 3.16
CA GLY A 138 -1.24 -3.18 3.94
C GLY A 138 -0.04 -2.84 3.06
N ASP A 139 1.10 -3.44 3.35
CA ASP A 139 2.34 -3.31 2.54
C ASP A 139 2.39 -4.27 1.33
N GLY A 140 1.32 -5.01 1.11
CA GLY A 140 1.20 -6.04 0.07
C GLY A 140 1.53 -7.46 0.56
N THR A 141 2.27 -7.60 1.64
CA THR A 141 2.61 -8.89 2.28
C THR A 141 1.77 -9.10 3.53
N THR A 142 1.53 -8.04 4.30
CA THR A 142 0.75 -8.09 5.54
C THR A 142 -0.23 -6.93 5.59
N GLY A 143 -1.48 -7.24 5.92
CA GLY A 143 -2.55 -6.28 6.10
C GLY A 143 -3.19 -6.39 7.49
N GLU A 144 -4.12 -5.49 7.78
CA GLU A 144 -4.93 -5.50 8.99
C GLU A 144 -6.16 -6.39 8.80
N ASN A 145 -6.49 -7.21 9.79
CA ASN A 145 -7.71 -8.02 9.79
C ASN A 145 -8.92 -7.11 10.04
N ILE A 146 -9.73 -6.93 9.03
CA ILE A 146 -10.92 -6.08 9.05
C ILE A 146 -12.21 -6.90 8.82
N THR A 147 -12.19 -8.19 9.14
CA THR A 147 -13.29 -9.11 8.85
C THR A 147 -14.62 -8.60 9.43
N GLU A 148 -14.65 -8.17 10.69
CA GLU A 148 -15.86 -7.67 11.33
C GLU A 148 -16.41 -6.39 10.67
N ASN A 149 -15.53 -5.53 10.17
CA ASN A 149 -15.90 -4.32 9.47
C ASN A 149 -16.47 -4.64 8.08
N VAL A 150 -15.77 -5.51 7.33
CA VAL A 150 -16.21 -5.92 5.98
C VAL A 150 -17.54 -6.65 6.02
N ARG A 151 -17.82 -7.44 7.05
CA ARG A 151 -19.11 -8.12 7.24
C ARG A 151 -20.30 -7.15 7.28
N THR A 152 -20.08 -5.89 7.64
CA THR A 152 -21.12 -4.86 7.66
C THR A 152 -21.42 -4.26 6.28
N ILE A 153 -20.54 -4.46 5.29
CA ILE A 153 -20.72 -3.92 3.93
C ILE A 153 -21.72 -4.79 3.18
N LYS A 154 -22.90 -4.26 2.94
CA LYS A 154 -24.03 -5.01 2.38
C LYS A 154 -23.77 -5.59 0.99
N ALA A 155 -22.93 -4.92 0.18
CA ALA A 155 -22.54 -5.38 -1.14
C ALA A 155 -21.63 -6.64 -1.12
N ILE A 156 -21.04 -7.00 0.02
CA ILE A 156 -20.18 -8.17 0.16
C ILE A 156 -21.00 -9.32 0.75
N PRO A 157 -21.19 -10.45 0.02
CA PRO A 157 -21.93 -11.59 0.51
C PRO A 157 -21.15 -12.29 1.65
N LEU A 158 -21.84 -12.66 2.73
CA LEU A 158 -21.27 -13.50 3.80
C LEU A 158 -21.15 -14.96 3.37
N LYS A 159 -21.99 -15.35 2.40
CA LYS A 159 -21.99 -16.68 1.78
C LYS A 159 -22.16 -16.52 0.27
N LEU A 160 -21.33 -17.21 -0.48
CA LEU A 160 -21.43 -17.22 -1.93
C LEU A 160 -22.71 -17.91 -2.40
N HIS A 161 -23.29 -17.40 -3.48
CA HIS A 161 -24.49 -17.96 -4.11
C HIS A 161 -24.15 -19.03 -5.13
N GLY A 162 -25.16 -19.81 -5.52
CA GLY A 162 -25.04 -20.82 -6.57
C GLY A 162 -24.09 -21.95 -6.21
N GLU A 163 -23.53 -22.55 -7.25
CA GLU A 163 -22.65 -23.73 -7.17
C GLU A 163 -21.38 -23.51 -7.99
N GLY A 164 -20.40 -24.41 -7.83
CA GLY A 164 -19.16 -24.40 -8.62
C GLY A 164 -18.09 -23.43 -8.15
N TRP A 165 -18.28 -22.81 -6.99
CA TRP A 165 -17.21 -21.99 -6.36
C TRP A 165 -16.13 -22.90 -5.75
N PRO A 166 -14.85 -22.43 -5.73
CA PRO A 166 -13.74 -23.15 -5.12
C PRO A 166 -13.94 -23.38 -3.61
N ASN A 167 -13.43 -24.49 -3.10
CA ASN A 167 -13.47 -24.76 -1.65
C ASN A 167 -12.78 -23.65 -0.85
N ARG A 168 -11.74 -23.05 -1.46
CA ARG A 168 -11.04 -21.90 -0.89
C ARG A 168 -10.82 -20.88 -1.99
N LEU A 169 -11.39 -19.70 -1.82
CA LEU A 169 -11.39 -18.61 -2.79
C LEU A 169 -11.04 -17.29 -2.12
N GLU A 170 -9.94 -16.68 -2.57
CA GLU A 170 -9.63 -15.29 -2.24
C GLU A 170 -10.09 -14.38 -3.37
N VAL A 171 -10.98 -13.45 -3.06
CA VAL A 171 -11.42 -12.39 -3.98
C VAL A 171 -10.82 -11.06 -3.53
N ARG A 172 -10.24 -10.34 -4.45
CA ARG A 172 -9.67 -9.01 -4.22
C ARG A 172 -10.52 -7.96 -4.88
N GLY A 173 -10.70 -6.85 -4.19
CA GLY A 173 -11.53 -5.76 -4.70
C GLY A 173 -11.23 -4.46 -3.99
N GLU A 174 -11.96 -3.44 -4.39
CA GLU A 174 -11.88 -2.11 -3.83
C GLU A 174 -13.11 -1.80 -3.01
N VAL A 175 -12.93 -1.44 -1.74
CA VAL A 175 -13.97 -0.81 -0.92
C VAL A 175 -13.90 0.69 -1.16
N PHE A 176 -15.00 1.28 -1.54
CA PHE A 176 -15.10 2.71 -1.86
C PHE A 176 -16.36 3.33 -1.27
N MET A 177 -16.38 4.65 -1.22
CA MET A 177 -17.57 5.41 -0.83
C MET A 177 -18.15 6.08 -2.06
N PRO A 178 -19.39 5.79 -2.46
CA PRO A 178 -20.09 6.50 -3.54
C PRO A 178 -20.16 8.01 -3.25
N LYS A 179 -20.09 8.83 -4.31
CA LYS A 179 -20.14 10.31 -4.22
C LYS A 179 -21.31 10.82 -3.38
N ALA A 180 -22.51 10.32 -3.65
CA ALA A 180 -23.72 10.71 -2.90
C ALA A 180 -23.61 10.34 -1.40
N GLY A 181 -23.05 9.18 -1.09
CA GLY A 181 -22.81 8.75 0.29
C GLY A 181 -21.77 9.62 1.01
N PHE A 182 -20.74 10.02 0.32
CA PHE A 182 -19.72 10.94 0.83
C PHE A 182 -20.29 12.33 1.15
N GLU A 183 -21.09 12.88 0.25
CA GLU A 183 -21.75 14.18 0.46
C GLU A 183 -22.70 14.14 1.67
N MET A 184 -23.54 13.09 1.75
CA MET A 184 -24.44 12.88 2.89
C MET A 184 -23.66 12.75 4.21
N LEU A 185 -22.58 11.99 4.23
CA LEU A 185 -21.75 11.80 5.41
C LEU A 185 -21.15 13.13 5.91
N ASN A 186 -20.60 13.92 5.00
CA ASN A 186 -20.02 15.21 5.31
C ASN A 186 -21.07 16.25 5.74
N GLU A 187 -22.27 16.20 5.17
CA GLU A 187 -23.37 17.07 5.61
C GLU A 187 -23.80 16.74 7.05
N LEU A 188 -23.90 15.45 7.39
CA LEU A 188 -24.18 15.03 8.76
C LEU A 188 -23.08 15.45 9.74
N ALA A 189 -21.82 15.32 9.34
CA ALA A 189 -20.68 15.74 10.14
C ALA A 189 -20.70 17.25 10.42
N ARG A 190 -21.00 18.08 9.39
CA ARG A 190 -21.16 19.53 9.56
C ARG A 190 -22.28 19.89 10.53
N LYS A 191 -23.44 19.21 10.44
CA LYS A 191 -24.58 19.43 11.36
C LYS A 191 -24.24 19.09 12.82
N LYS A 192 -23.33 18.12 13.03
CA LYS A 192 -22.89 17.70 14.37
C LYS A 192 -21.63 18.44 14.86
N GLY A 193 -21.01 19.28 14.05
CA GLY A 193 -19.73 19.93 14.38
C GLY A 193 -18.54 18.96 14.40
N GLU A 194 -18.66 17.82 13.72
CA GLU A 194 -17.61 16.81 13.60
C GLU A 194 -16.67 17.13 12.44
N LYS A 195 -15.49 16.49 12.43
CA LYS A 195 -14.52 16.64 11.34
C LYS A 195 -15.07 16.03 10.05
N ILE A 196 -15.05 16.82 8.96
CA ILE A 196 -15.42 16.36 7.63
C ILE A 196 -14.27 15.59 6.97
N PHE A 197 -14.60 14.66 6.08
CA PHE A 197 -13.63 14.00 5.23
C PHE A 197 -13.29 14.85 4.02
N VAL A 198 -12.04 14.78 3.57
CA VAL A 198 -11.54 15.61 2.47
C VAL A 198 -11.97 15.06 1.11
N ASN A 199 -12.00 13.75 0.96
CA ASN A 199 -12.40 13.06 -0.28
C ASN A 199 -13.02 11.69 0.01
N PRO A 200 -13.72 11.08 -0.97
CA PRO A 200 -14.36 9.77 -0.82
C PRO A 200 -13.41 8.63 -0.42
N ARG A 201 -12.17 8.63 -0.91
CA ARG A 201 -11.15 7.64 -0.55
C ARG A 201 -10.81 7.69 0.94
N ASN A 202 -10.50 8.90 1.46
CA ASN A 202 -10.20 9.07 2.87
C ASN A 202 -11.42 8.72 3.74
N ALA A 203 -12.63 9.03 3.27
CA ALA A 203 -13.86 8.64 3.94
C ALA A 203 -14.05 7.12 3.96
N ALA A 204 -13.78 6.43 2.85
CA ALA A 204 -13.83 4.97 2.79
C ALA A 204 -12.80 4.33 3.72
N ALA A 205 -11.53 4.74 3.63
CA ALA A 205 -10.45 4.22 4.47
C ALA A 205 -10.71 4.45 5.97
N GLY A 206 -11.10 5.68 6.34
CA GLY A 206 -11.43 6.03 7.73
C GLY A 206 -12.68 5.33 8.26
N SER A 207 -13.64 5.02 7.39
CA SER A 207 -14.86 4.29 7.75
C SER A 207 -14.64 2.79 7.86
N LEU A 208 -13.76 2.21 7.04
CA LEU A 208 -13.47 0.79 7.05
C LEU A 208 -12.56 0.40 8.22
N ARG A 209 -11.62 1.26 8.61
CA ARG A 209 -10.64 1.01 9.68
C ARG A 209 -11.14 1.57 11.03
N GLN A 210 -12.30 1.09 11.48
CA GLN A 210 -12.89 1.43 12.77
C GLN A 210 -12.78 0.22 13.71
N LEU A 211 -12.32 0.45 14.93
CA LEU A 211 -12.25 -0.61 15.96
C LEU A 211 -13.65 -1.08 16.39
N ASP A 212 -14.65 -0.22 16.24
CA ASP A 212 -16.06 -0.57 16.42
C ASP A 212 -16.73 -0.72 15.04
N SER A 213 -17.02 -1.96 14.66
CA SER A 213 -17.67 -2.29 13.38
C SER A 213 -19.06 -1.68 13.20
N ARG A 214 -19.74 -1.27 14.29
CA ARG A 214 -21.02 -0.55 14.24
C ARG A 214 -20.88 0.83 13.58
N ILE A 215 -19.72 1.46 13.76
CA ILE A 215 -19.41 2.72 13.05
C ILE A 215 -19.29 2.45 11.57
N THR A 216 -18.56 1.40 11.16
CA THR A 216 -18.46 0.98 9.75
C THR A 216 -19.84 0.66 9.16
N ALA A 217 -20.68 -0.04 9.91
CA ALA A 217 -22.06 -0.39 9.50
C ALA A 217 -22.94 0.84 9.20
N SER A 218 -22.67 1.98 9.85
CA SER A 218 -23.39 3.24 9.61
C SER A 218 -22.87 4.02 8.40
N ARG A 219 -21.81 3.55 7.73
CA ARG A 219 -21.16 4.23 6.61
C ARG A 219 -21.64 3.69 5.27
N PRO A 220 -21.87 4.57 4.27
CA PRO A 220 -22.33 4.16 2.95
C PRO A 220 -21.17 3.62 2.09
N LEU A 221 -20.60 2.48 2.51
CA LEU A 221 -19.53 1.81 1.79
C LEU A 221 -20.08 0.85 0.74
N SER A 222 -19.36 0.72 -0.37
CA SER A 222 -19.61 -0.24 -1.44
C SER A 222 -18.33 -0.99 -1.80
N PHE A 223 -18.45 -2.00 -2.66
CA PHE A 223 -17.34 -2.87 -3.04
C PHE A 223 -17.49 -3.30 -4.50
N TYR A 224 -16.38 -3.36 -5.24
CA TYR A 224 -16.28 -4.08 -6.50
C TYR A 224 -15.07 -5.00 -6.52
N ALA A 225 -15.28 -6.24 -6.96
CA ALA A 225 -14.20 -7.20 -7.18
C ALA A 225 -13.39 -6.84 -8.43
N TYR A 226 -12.06 -7.01 -8.37
CA TYR A 226 -11.17 -6.76 -9.50
C TYR A 226 -10.17 -7.91 -9.78
N SER A 227 -10.02 -8.88 -8.90
CA SER A 227 -9.09 -10.00 -9.07
C SER A 227 -9.39 -11.15 -8.11
N VAL A 228 -8.72 -12.26 -8.34
CA VAL A 228 -8.65 -13.40 -7.43
C VAL A 228 -7.21 -13.63 -6.99
N GLY A 229 -7.03 -14.11 -5.77
CA GLY A 229 -5.76 -14.57 -5.25
C GLY A 229 -5.74 -16.10 -5.18
N ILE A 230 -6.03 -16.67 -4.00
CA ILE A 230 -6.08 -18.11 -3.77
C ILE A 230 -7.29 -18.72 -4.47
N VAL A 231 -7.07 -19.81 -5.21
CA VAL A 231 -8.12 -20.64 -5.83
C VAL A 231 -7.77 -22.10 -5.58
N GLN A 232 -8.58 -22.82 -4.80
CA GLN A 232 -8.36 -24.23 -4.47
C GLN A 232 -9.67 -25.01 -4.51
N GLY A 233 -9.67 -26.16 -5.14
CA GLY A 233 -10.80 -27.08 -5.17
C GLY A 233 -11.75 -26.92 -6.34
N ALA A 234 -11.51 -25.95 -7.24
CA ALA A 234 -12.20 -25.82 -8.54
C ALA A 234 -11.31 -25.04 -9.51
N GLU A 235 -11.55 -25.19 -10.80
CA GLU A 235 -10.91 -24.40 -11.84
C GLU A 235 -11.81 -23.20 -12.21
N LEU A 236 -11.17 -22.06 -12.42
CA LEU A 236 -11.82 -20.86 -12.93
C LEU A 236 -11.62 -20.75 -14.44
N ALA A 237 -12.44 -19.91 -15.08
CA ALA A 237 -12.31 -19.60 -16.50
C ALA A 237 -10.88 -19.17 -16.88
N SER A 238 -10.49 -19.45 -18.13
CA SER A 238 -9.18 -19.08 -18.70
C SER A 238 -9.08 -17.61 -19.13
N SER A 239 -10.16 -16.86 -19.08
CA SER A 239 -10.25 -15.43 -19.36
C SER A 239 -10.47 -14.65 -18.05
N HIS A 240 -9.76 -13.54 -17.87
CA HIS A 240 -9.91 -12.67 -16.70
C HIS A 240 -11.33 -12.11 -16.61
N TYR A 241 -11.88 -11.66 -17.73
CA TYR A 241 -13.25 -11.15 -17.80
C TYR A 241 -14.29 -12.23 -17.45
N GLU A 242 -14.12 -13.45 -17.96
CA GLU A 242 -15.03 -14.55 -17.63
C GLU A 242 -14.92 -14.98 -16.16
N ARG A 243 -13.74 -14.89 -15.54
CA ARG A 243 -13.59 -15.06 -14.08
C ARG A 243 -14.43 -14.05 -13.31
N PHE A 244 -14.50 -12.80 -13.77
CA PHE A 244 -15.39 -11.81 -13.15
C PHE A 244 -16.84 -12.17 -13.28
N LEU A 245 -17.28 -12.69 -14.43
CA LEU A 245 -18.66 -13.16 -14.60
C LEU A 245 -18.97 -14.34 -13.65
N GLN A 246 -18.02 -15.25 -13.44
CA GLN A 246 -18.16 -16.32 -12.44
C GLN A 246 -18.30 -15.75 -11.03
N ILE A 247 -17.41 -14.84 -10.61
CA ILE A 247 -17.45 -14.19 -9.29
C ILE A 247 -18.77 -13.44 -9.10
N LYS A 248 -19.24 -12.74 -10.14
CA LYS A 248 -20.54 -12.06 -10.14
C LYS A 248 -21.71 -13.04 -9.96
N SER A 249 -21.65 -14.19 -10.61
CA SER A 249 -22.68 -15.22 -10.46
C SER A 249 -22.76 -15.81 -9.04
N TRP A 250 -21.67 -15.70 -8.28
CA TRP A 250 -21.61 -16.09 -6.87
C TRP A 250 -21.99 -14.97 -5.90
N GLY A 251 -22.48 -13.83 -6.42
CA GLY A 251 -23.01 -12.72 -5.62
C GLY A 251 -22.02 -11.63 -5.26
N LEU A 252 -20.81 -11.65 -5.78
CA LEU A 252 -19.83 -10.58 -5.57
C LEU A 252 -19.98 -9.52 -6.69
N PRO A 253 -20.14 -8.23 -6.37
CA PRO A 253 -20.36 -7.21 -7.37
C PRO A 253 -19.08 -6.96 -8.20
N MET A 254 -19.30 -6.78 -9.47
CA MET A 254 -18.33 -6.38 -10.47
C MET A 254 -18.67 -4.96 -10.94
N CYS A 255 -17.66 -4.14 -11.17
CA CYS A 255 -17.89 -2.79 -11.70
C CYS A 255 -18.65 -2.87 -13.04
N PRO A 256 -19.78 -2.16 -13.20
CA PRO A 256 -20.59 -2.20 -14.41
C PRO A 256 -19.84 -1.76 -15.67
N GLU A 257 -18.85 -0.89 -15.52
CA GLU A 257 -18.02 -0.36 -16.61
C GLU A 257 -16.94 -1.34 -17.07
N THR A 258 -16.75 -2.49 -16.40
CA THR A 258 -15.75 -3.49 -16.80
C THR A 258 -16.10 -4.08 -18.15
N LYS A 259 -15.13 -4.09 -19.07
CA LYS A 259 -15.33 -4.49 -20.46
C LYS A 259 -14.14 -5.30 -20.98
N ARG A 260 -14.42 -6.34 -21.77
CA ARG A 260 -13.41 -7.01 -22.57
C ARG A 260 -13.33 -6.33 -23.94
N VAL A 261 -12.11 -6.06 -24.40
CA VAL A 261 -11.82 -5.41 -25.68
C VAL A 261 -10.80 -6.23 -26.47
N ASP A 262 -10.77 -6.07 -27.80
CA ASP A 262 -10.06 -6.97 -28.72
C ASP A 262 -8.76 -6.37 -29.27
N SER A 263 -8.45 -5.12 -28.92
CA SER A 263 -7.22 -4.45 -29.39
C SER A 263 -6.73 -3.39 -28.40
N LEU A 264 -5.51 -2.91 -28.60
CA LEU A 264 -4.96 -1.80 -27.82
C LEU A 264 -5.63 -0.48 -28.17
N GLU A 265 -6.08 -0.31 -29.41
CA GLU A 265 -6.87 0.83 -29.88
C GLU A 265 -8.23 0.89 -29.16
N ASP A 266 -8.87 -0.26 -28.94
CA ASP A 266 -10.11 -0.34 -28.15
C ASP A 266 -9.87 -0.02 -26.67
N VAL A 267 -8.68 -0.35 -26.13
CA VAL A 267 -8.27 0.10 -24.78
C VAL A 267 -8.20 1.61 -24.71
N LYS A 268 -7.56 2.27 -25.71
CA LYS A 268 -7.48 3.73 -25.78
C LYS A 268 -8.88 4.36 -25.94
N ALA A 269 -9.73 3.77 -26.75
CA ALA A 269 -11.13 4.21 -26.91
C ALA A 269 -11.92 4.07 -25.59
N TYR A 270 -11.76 2.96 -24.87
CA TYR A 270 -12.36 2.75 -23.55
C TYR A 270 -11.88 3.80 -22.54
N TYR A 271 -10.56 4.08 -22.51
CA TYR A 271 -9.99 5.11 -21.65
C TYR A 271 -10.63 6.48 -21.92
N GLN A 272 -10.76 6.88 -23.18
CA GLN A 272 -11.36 8.16 -23.56
C GLN A 272 -12.85 8.23 -23.17
N ASP A 273 -13.61 7.16 -23.37
CA ASP A 273 -15.02 7.08 -22.97
C ASP A 273 -15.17 7.25 -21.44
N ILE A 274 -14.38 6.52 -20.65
CA ILE A 274 -14.44 6.62 -19.19
C ILE A 274 -13.98 8.00 -18.70
N LEU A 275 -12.95 8.58 -19.31
CA LEU A 275 -12.48 9.93 -18.98
C LEU A 275 -13.58 10.99 -19.22
N GLN A 276 -14.30 10.89 -20.33
CA GLN A 276 -15.40 11.82 -20.64
C GLN A 276 -16.58 11.68 -19.67
N ARG A 277 -16.85 10.45 -19.20
CA ARG A 277 -17.96 10.16 -18.28
C ARG A 277 -17.57 10.21 -16.79
N ARG A 278 -16.30 10.49 -16.47
CA ARG A 278 -15.74 10.45 -15.12
C ARG A 278 -16.62 11.15 -14.07
N ASP A 279 -17.03 12.38 -14.37
CA ASP A 279 -17.81 13.19 -13.42
C ASP A 279 -19.23 12.68 -13.20
N ALA A 280 -19.79 12.00 -14.21
CA ALA A 280 -21.12 11.40 -14.14
C ALA A 280 -21.15 10.04 -13.44
N LEU A 281 -20.00 9.38 -13.24
CA LEU A 281 -19.93 8.12 -12.52
C LEU A 281 -20.23 8.32 -11.03
N PRO A 282 -20.94 7.38 -10.37
CA PRO A 282 -21.34 7.52 -8.98
C PRO A 282 -20.20 7.31 -7.97
N TYR A 283 -18.99 7.08 -8.43
CA TYR A 283 -17.76 6.86 -7.65
C TYR A 283 -16.59 7.63 -8.25
N GLU A 284 -15.57 7.89 -7.42
CA GLU A 284 -14.33 8.51 -7.86
C GLU A 284 -13.39 7.47 -8.49
N ILE A 285 -12.71 7.91 -9.55
CA ILE A 285 -11.70 7.13 -10.28
C ILE A 285 -10.53 8.01 -10.67
N ASP A 286 -9.34 7.43 -10.75
CA ASP A 286 -8.10 8.13 -11.11
C ASP A 286 -7.44 7.65 -12.41
N GLY A 287 -8.11 6.75 -13.11
CA GLY A 287 -7.69 6.16 -14.37
C GLY A 287 -8.51 4.94 -14.74
N VAL A 288 -7.97 4.12 -15.61
CA VAL A 288 -8.47 2.79 -15.92
C VAL A 288 -7.39 1.75 -15.66
N VAL A 289 -7.77 0.53 -15.37
CA VAL A 289 -6.86 -0.61 -15.28
C VAL A 289 -7.08 -1.48 -16.48
N LEU A 290 -6.02 -1.80 -17.18
CA LEU A 290 -6.06 -2.81 -18.21
C LEU A 290 -5.28 -4.04 -17.79
N LYS A 291 -5.80 -5.20 -18.12
CA LYS A 291 -5.22 -6.51 -17.84
C LYS A 291 -5.27 -7.33 -19.11
N ILE A 292 -4.21 -8.05 -19.41
CA ILE A 292 -4.24 -9.05 -20.49
C ILE A 292 -5.28 -10.10 -20.10
N ASP A 293 -6.26 -10.39 -20.98
CA ASP A 293 -7.40 -11.20 -20.60
C ASP A 293 -7.10 -12.69 -20.46
N ASP A 294 -6.17 -13.22 -21.25
CA ASP A 294 -5.75 -14.62 -21.23
C ASP A 294 -4.93 -14.95 -19.97
N ILE A 295 -5.45 -15.82 -19.12
CA ILE A 295 -4.83 -16.20 -17.85
C ILE A 295 -3.50 -16.95 -18.06
N ALA A 296 -3.41 -17.81 -19.07
CA ALA A 296 -2.16 -18.51 -19.36
C ALA A 296 -1.04 -17.56 -19.78
N VAL A 297 -1.41 -16.47 -20.49
CA VAL A 297 -0.48 -15.39 -20.84
C VAL A 297 -0.09 -14.61 -19.59
N GLN A 298 -1.01 -14.31 -18.67
CA GLN A 298 -0.69 -13.66 -17.40
C GLN A 298 0.33 -14.47 -16.58
N GLU A 299 0.14 -15.78 -16.48
CA GLU A 299 1.04 -16.69 -15.76
C GLU A 299 2.44 -16.72 -16.38
N ARG A 300 2.55 -16.75 -17.71
CA ARG A 300 3.83 -16.67 -18.43
C ARG A 300 4.56 -15.35 -18.22
N LEU A 301 3.85 -14.24 -18.20
CA LEU A 301 4.42 -12.92 -17.98
C LEU A 301 4.90 -12.75 -16.53
N GLY A 302 4.14 -13.31 -15.58
CA GLY A 302 4.47 -13.26 -14.16
C GLY A 302 4.53 -11.83 -13.62
N PHE A 303 5.44 -11.64 -12.68
CA PHE A 303 5.53 -10.42 -11.87
C PHE A 303 6.94 -9.84 -11.88
N VAL A 304 7.06 -8.57 -11.57
CA VAL A 304 8.26 -7.91 -11.03
C VAL A 304 8.09 -7.76 -9.51
N ALA A 305 9.10 -7.23 -8.83
CA ALA A 305 9.12 -7.16 -7.36
C ALA A 305 7.83 -6.54 -6.75
N ARG A 306 7.16 -5.63 -7.44
CA ARG A 306 6.01 -4.89 -6.89
C ARG A 306 4.77 -4.85 -7.79
N ALA A 307 4.84 -5.36 -9.02
CA ALA A 307 3.74 -5.24 -9.97
C ALA A 307 3.65 -6.46 -10.92
N PRO A 308 2.44 -6.81 -11.39
CA PRO A 308 2.26 -7.78 -12.46
C PRO A 308 2.74 -7.18 -13.81
N ARG A 309 3.35 -8.02 -14.65
CA ARG A 309 3.75 -7.62 -16.02
C ARG A 309 2.59 -7.64 -17.03
N TRP A 310 1.44 -8.15 -16.61
CA TRP A 310 0.26 -8.35 -17.43
C TRP A 310 -0.87 -7.34 -17.15
N ALA A 311 -0.65 -6.42 -16.23
CA ALA A 311 -1.60 -5.37 -15.89
C ALA A 311 -0.90 -4.02 -15.69
N ILE A 312 -1.58 -2.94 -16.02
CA ILE A 312 -1.10 -1.58 -15.83
C ILE A 312 -2.27 -0.64 -15.52
N ALA A 313 -2.01 0.37 -14.72
CA ALA A 313 -2.94 1.46 -14.46
C ALA A 313 -2.67 2.61 -15.45
N TYR A 314 -3.62 2.88 -16.34
CA TYR A 314 -3.56 4.00 -17.26
C TYR A 314 -4.26 5.20 -16.61
N LYS A 315 -3.46 6.12 -16.08
CA LYS A 315 -3.90 7.24 -15.27
C LYS A 315 -4.50 8.36 -16.14
N PHE A 316 -5.54 9.01 -15.62
CA PHE A 316 -6.07 10.21 -16.27
C PHE A 316 -5.07 11.37 -16.14
N PRO A 317 -5.14 12.35 -17.07
CA PRO A 317 -4.41 13.59 -16.93
C PRO A 317 -4.71 14.21 -15.57
N ALA A 318 -3.68 14.72 -14.92
CA ALA A 318 -3.85 15.39 -13.63
C ALA A 318 -4.73 16.63 -13.81
N GLN A 319 -5.54 16.90 -12.81
CA GLN A 319 -6.23 18.17 -12.75
C GLN A 319 -5.22 19.28 -12.48
N GLU A 320 -5.33 20.38 -13.18
CA GLU A 320 -4.48 21.55 -13.08
C GLU A 320 -5.29 22.73 -12.57
N GLU A 321 -4.67 23.55 -11.72
CA GLU A 321 -5.25 24.80 -11.21
C GLU A 321 -4.17 25.87 -11.14
N ILE A 322 -4.62 27.15 -11.19
CA ILE A 322 -3.73 28.29 -11.10
C ILE A 322 -3.76 28.83 -9.68
N THR A 323 -2.58 29.07 -9.11
CA THR A 323 -2.43 29.71 -7.81
C THR A 323 -1.19 30.59 -7.75
N THR A 324 -0.98 31.31 -6.63
CA THR A 324 0.18 32.18 -6.43
C THR A 324 1.25 31.46 -5.61
N LEU A 325 2.51 31.55 -6.04
CA LEU A 325 3.68 31.09 -5.29
C LEU A 325 4.08 32.16 -4.27
N ASN A 326 3.72 31.95 -3.01
CA ASN A 326 3.97 32.93 -1.94
C ASN A 326 5.40 32.87 -1.41
N GLU A 327 5.98 31.66 -1.27
CA GLU A 327 7.33 31.44 -0.75
C GLU A 327 7.84 30.06 -1.19
N VAL A 328 9.14 29.79 -1.03
CA VAL A 328 9.77 28.48 -1.23
C VAL A 328 10.47 28.04 0.04
N GLU A 329 10.13 26.86 0.52
CA GLU A 329 10.77 26.20 1.65
C GLU A 329 11.64 25.07 1.13
N PHE A 330 12.84 24.92 1.68
CA PHE A 330 13.73 23.83 1.34
C PHE A 330 13.66 22.73 2.40
N GLN A 331 13.11 21.59 2.02
CA GLN A 331 12.97 20.44 2.90
C GLN A 331 14.14 19.46 2.72
N VAL A 332 14.66 18.99 3.83
CA VAL A 332 15.78 18.03 3.84
C VAL A 332 15.22 16.63 4.09
N GLY A 333 15.38 15.76 3.11
CA GLY A 333 14.97 14.37 3.21
C GLY A 333 15.97 13.49 3.98
N ARG A 334 15.58 12.24 4.23
CA ARG A 334 16.39 11.25 4.97
C ARG A 334 17.76 10.98 4.36
N THR A 335 17.90 11.18 3.06
CA THR A 335 19.14 10.98 2.30
C THR A 335 19.97 12.28 2.16
N GLY A 336 19.56 13.33 2.89
CA GLY A 336 20.14 14.66 2.75
C GLY A 336 19.64 15.44 1.52
N ALA A 337 18.83 14.84 0.66
CA ALA A 337 18.29 15.53 -0.51
C ALA A 337 17.51 16.77 -0.10
N ILE A 338 17.82 17.90 -0.71
CA ILE A 338 17.15 19.18 -0.47
C ILE A 338 16.12 19.37 -1.57
N THR A 339 14.86 19.33 -1.19
CA THR A 339 13.74 19.48 -2.09
C THR A 339 13.09 20.84 -1.90
N PRO A 340 13.04 21.68 -2.94
CA PRO A 340 12.32 22.94 -2.88
C PRO A 340 10.81 22.67 -2.93
N VAL A 341 10.09 23.22 -1.96
CA VAL A 341 8.64 23.11 -1.82
C VAL A 341 8.02 24.49 -1.97
N ALA A 342 7.20 24.66 -2.99
CA ALA A 342 6.42 25.85 -3.21
C ALA A 342 5.34 26.00 -2.12
N LYS A 343 5.32 27.12 -1.41
CA LYS A 343 4.23 27.56 -0.54
C LYS A 343 3.26 28.37 -1.37
N LEU A 344 2.05 27.86 -1.49
CA LEU A 344 1.04 28.38 -2.42
C LEU A 344 -0.10 29.08 -1.68
N GLU A 345 -0.71 30.03 -2.34
CA GLU A 345 -2.07 30.42 -1.93
C GLU A 345 -2.97 29.18 -2.05
N PRO A 346 -3.72 28.80 -0.98
CA PRO A 346 -4.51 27.58 -1.00
C PRO A 346 -5.50 27.52 -2.16
N VAL A 347 -5.48 26.44 -2.92
CA VAL A 347 -6.37 26.22 -4.08
C VAL A 347 -6.90 24.80 -4.08
N PHE A 348 -8.14 24.64 -4.54
CA PHE A 348 -8.78 23.32 -4.63
C PHE A 348 -8.44 22.66 -5.97
N VAL A 349 -7.75 21.51 -5.94
CA VAL A 349 -7.35 20.76 -7.13
C VAL A 349 -7.40 19.26 -6.86
N GLY A 350 -7.95 18.49 -7.80
CA GLY A 350 -8.03 17.04 -7.68
C GLY A 350 -8.74 16.55 -6.41
N GLY A 351 -9.79 17.26 -5.96
CA GLY A 351 -10.60 16.88 -4.80
C GLY A 351 -9.99 17.24 -3.43
N VAL A 352 -8.89 18.01 -3.38
CA VAL A 352 -8.26 18.46 -2.13
C VAL A 352 -7.82 19.90 -2.22
N THR A 353 -7.72 20.58 -1.07
CA THR A 353 -7.08 21.90 -0.98
C THR A 353 -5.57 21.73 -0.89
N VAL A 354 -4.85 22.31 -1.85
CA VAL A 354 -3.40 22.28 -1.96
C VAL A 354 -2.83 23.63 -1.58
N SER A 355 -1.91 23.64 -0.62
CA SER A 355 -1.13 24.81 -0.17
C SER A 355 0.37 24.60 -0.34
N ASN A 356 0.81 23.41 -0.74
CA ASN A 356 2.21 23.09 -0.99
C ASN A 356 2.31 22.23 -2.26
N ALA A 357 3.32 22.50 -3.08
CA ALA A 357 3.65 21.69 -4.25
C ALA A 357 5.17 21.54 -4.39
N THR A 358 5.62 20.43 -4.96
CA THR A 358 7.04 20.25 -5.20
C THR A 358 7.53 21.07 -6.41
N LEU A 359 8.73 21.62 -6.28
CA LEU A 359 9.53 22.15 -7.39
C LEU A 359 10.64 21.17 -7.79
N HIS A 360 10.60 19.93 -7.27
CA HIS A 360 11.51 18.82 -7.52
C HIS A 360 12.97 19.10 -7.14
N ASN A 361 13.68 19.95 -7.88
CA ASN A 361 15.10 20.24 -7.72
C ASN A 361 15.48 21.60 -8.35
N ALA A 362 16.77 21.95 -8.29
CA ALA A 362 17.28 23.20 -8.84
C ALA A 362 17.11 23.29 -10.38
N ASP A 363 17.27 22.17 -11.10
CA ASP A 363 17.13 22.13 -12.56
C ASP A 363 15.70 22.46 -13.00
N GLU A 364 14.73 21.98 -12.23
CA GLU A 364 13.32 22.26 -12.52
C GLU A 364 12.96 23.73 -12.26
N ILE A 365 13.52 24.34 -11.21
CA ILE A 365 13.39 25.78 -10.95
C ILE A 365 13.96 26.59 -12.12
N GLU A 366 15.15 26.22 -12.59
CA GLU A 366 15.81 26.87 -13.73
C GLU A 366 15.02 26.65 -15.03
N ARG A 367 14.56 25.41 -15.29
CA ARG A 367 13.75 25.07 -16.47
C ARG A 367 12.45 25.89 -16.52
N LEU A 368 11.76 25.99 -15.40
CA LEU A 368 10.51 26.73 -15.28
C LEU A 368 10.73 28.25 -15.24
N GLN A 369 11.92 28.70 -14.86
CA GLN A 369 12.24 30.11 -14.60
C GLN A 369 11.27 30.74 -13.58
N VAL A 370 10.84 29.93 -12.62
CA VAL A 370 9.85 30.31 -11.60
C VAL A 370 10.47 31.26 -10.58
N LYS A 371 9.68 32.26 -10.15
CA LYS A 371 10.05 33.23 -9.11
C LYS A 371 8.98 33.27 -8.02
N ILE A 372 9.39 33.63 -6.82
CA ILE A 372 8.46 33.91 -5.73
C ILE A 372 7.59 35.11 -6.12
N GLY A 373 6.28 34.96 -6.01
CA GLY A 373 5.28 35.92 -6.46
C GLY A 373 4.60 35.56 -7.79
N ASP A 374 5.14 34.57 -8.54
CA ASP A 374 4.54 34.13 -9.80
C ASP A 374 3.17 33.49 -9.59
N GLN A 375 2.31 33.67 -10.60
CA GLN A 375 1.19 32.76 -10.79
C GLN A 375 1.68 31.48 -11.46
N VAL A 376 1.43 30.36 -10.79
CA VAL A 376 1.90 29.04 -11.20
C VAL A 376 0.72 28.12 -11.49
N VAL A 377 0.89 27.24 -12.48
CA VAL A 377 -0.03 26.13 -12.72
C VAL A 377 0.47 24.94 -11.90
N ILE A 378 -0.36 24.45 -11.02
CA ILE A 378 -0.07 23.24 -10.26
C ILE A 378 -0.87 22.08 -10.81
N ARG A 379 -0.29 20.89 -10.68
CA ARG A 379 -0.89 19.62 -11.12
C ARG A 379 -0.88 18.63 -9.98
N ARG A 380 -2.00 17.91 -9.81
CA ARG A 380 -2.08 16.76 -8.91
C ARG A 380 -2.47 15.52 -9.70
N ALA A 381 -1.60 14.52 -9.77
CA ALA A 381 -1.88 13.23 -10.39
C ALA A 381 -2.20 12.19 -9.31
N GLY A 382 -3.48 11.88 -9.10
CA GLY A 382 -3.91 10.89 -8.11
C GLY A 382 -3.40 11.18 -6.69
N ASP A 383 -2.81 10.19 -6.03
CA ASP A 383 -2.18 10.32 -4.69
C ASP A 383 -0.76 10.92 -4.71
N VAL A 384 -0.31 11.43 -5.84
CA VAL A 384 1.03 11.99 -5.99
C VAL A 384 1.09 13.38 -5.37
N ILE A 385 2.25 13.74 -4.84
CA ILE A 385 2.54 15.08 -4.31
C ILE A 385 2.27 16.11 -5.41
N PRO A 386 1.45 17.16 -5.16
CA PRO A 386 1.21 18.22 -6.12
C PRO A 386 2.53 18.83 -6.61
N GLN A 387 2.61 19.16 -7.88
CA GLN A 387 3.81 19.73 -8.50
C GLN A 387 3.48 21.01 -9.25
N VAL A 388 4.44 21.93 -9.30
CA VAL A 388 4.39 23.08 -10.19
C VAL A 388 4.80 22.65 -11.60
N VAL A 389 3.93 22.84 -12.59
CA VAL A 389 4.17 22.39 -13.98
C VAL A 389 4.55 23.51 -14.93
N SER A 390 4.06 24.73 -14.70
CA SER A 390 4.37 25.90 -15.50
C SER A 390 4.11 27.20 -14.74
N ILE A 391 4.53 28.30 -15.33
CA ILE A 391 4.27 29.66 -14.83
C ILE A 391 3.48 30.44 -15.87
N ILE A 392 2.77 31.48 -15.42
CA ILE A 392 2.09 32.43 -16.32
C ILE A 392 2.93 33.72 -16.36
N LYS A 393 3.90 33.76 -17.31
CA LYS A 393 4.87 34.86 -17.40
C LYS A 393 4.23 36.24 -17.55
N GLU A 394 3.12 36.32 -18.27
CA GLU A 394 2.38 37.56 -18.53
C GLU A 394 1.76 38.17 -17.25
N ARG A 395 1.62 37.36 -16.21
CA ARG A 395 1.06 37.78 -14.92
C ARG A 395 2.11 37.91 -13.81
N ARG A 396 3.41 37.88 -14.18
CA ARG A 396 4.49 38.05 -13.21
C ARG A 396 4.47 39.46 -12.61
N PRO A 397 4.41 39.59 -11.27
CA PRO A 397 4.47 40.88 -10.64
C PRO A 397 5.89 41.48 -10.73
N GLU A 398 5.98 42.82 -10.75
CA GLU A 398 7.27 43.53 -10.83
C GLU A 398 8.21 43.24 -9.63
N ASN A 399 7.66 42.87 -8.48
CA ASN A 399 8.39 42.55 -7.26
C ASN A 399 8.69 41.05 -7.11
N ALA A 400 8.57 40.26 -8.17
CA ALA A 400 8.92 38.84 -8.14
C ALA A 400 10.41 38.64 -7.79
N ARG A 401 10.68 37.69 -6.88
CA ARG A 401 12.01 37.40 -6.34
C ARG A 401 12.53 36.08 -6.87
N ASP A 402 13.84 36.03 -7.15
CA ASP A 402 14.50 34.78 -7.54
C ASP A 402 14.50 33.78 -6.39
N ILE A 403 14.37 32.48 -6.72
CA ILE A 403 14.52 31.40 -5.76
C ILE A 403 16.00 31.06 -5.68
N ILE A 404 16.60 31.32 -4.53
CA ILE A 404 18.03 31.07 -4.28
C ILE A 404 18.14 29.74 -3.53
N PHE A 405 18.83 28.78 -4.11
CA PHE A 405 19.11 27.50 -3.46
C PHE A 405 20.11 27.72 -2.30
N PRO A 406 19.87 27.14 -1.11
CA PRO A 406 20.74 27.39 0.03
C PRO A 406 22.11 26.76 -0.18
N SER A 407 23.17 27.46 0.23
CA SER A 407 24.54 26.92 0.32
C SER A 407 24.79 26.15 1.61
N GLU A 408 23.95 26.36 2.60
CA GLU A 408 23.97 25.65 3.87
C GLU A 408 22.62 24.96 4.13
N CYS A 409 22.68 23.81 4.78
CA CYS A 409 21.47 23.05 5.10
C CYS A 409 20.54 23.86 6.03
N PRO A 410 19.27 24.10 5.67
CA PRO A 410 18.34 24.89 6.48
C PRO A 410 18.03 24.27 7.84
N VAL A 411 18.39 22.99 8.05
CA VAL A 411 18.11 22.28 9.30
C VAL A 411 19.32 22.21 10.22
N CYS A 412 20.54 21.99 9.68
CA CYS A 412 21.73 21.75 10.52
C CYS A 412 22.90 22.70 10.24
N GLY A 413 22.78 23.58 9.25
CA GLY A 413 23.86 24.50 8.85
C GLY A 413 25.06 23.85 8.17
N SER A 414 25.05 22.52 7.94
CA SER A 414 26.13 21.83 7.22
C SER A 414 26.15 22.25 5.76
N HIS A 415 27.30 22.11 5.13
CA HIS A 415 27.47 22.40 3.71
C HIS A 415 26.47 21.61 2.83
N VAL A 416 26.07 22.22 1.74
CA VAL A 416 25.16 21.63 0.75
C VAL A 416 25.94 21.42 -0.55
N GLU A 417 25.96 20.19 -1.01
CA GLU A 417 26.71 19.77 -2.19
C GLU A 417 25.77 19.24 -3.28
N ARG A 418 26.15 19.48 -4.51
CA ARG A 418 25.53 18.85 -5.68
C ARG A 418 26.58 17.99 -6.38
N ILE A 419 26.34 16.70 -6.43
CA ILE A 419 27.23 15.75 -7.10
C ILE A 419 27.13 15.96 -8.61
N GLU A 420 28.28 15.99 -9.31
CA GLU A 420 28.34 16.15 -10.76
C GLU A 420 27.58 15.00 -11.46
N GLY A 421 26.66 15.36 -12.36
CA GLY A 421 25.77 14.40 -13.03
C GLY A 421 24.50 14.04 -12.26
N GLU A 422 24.35 14.48 -11.01
CA GLU A 422 23.08 14.33 -10.26
C GLU A 422 22.25 15.61 -10.29
N ALA A 423 20.95 15.46 -10.46
CA ALA A 423 19.99 16.55 -10.36
C ALA A 423 19.70 16.98 -8.92
N VAL A 424 20.20 16.24 -7.93
CA VAL A 424 19.82 16.39 -6.52
C VAL A 424 20.94 17.07 -5.72
N THR A 425 20.58 18.20 -5.12
CA THR A 425 21.43 18.90 -4.13
C THR A 425 21.23 18.27 -2.75
N ARG A 426 22.32 18.08 -1.98
CA ARG A 426 22.28 17.33 -0.71
C ARG A 426 22.99 18.02 0.43
N CYS A 427 22.42 17.85 1.63
CA CYS A 427 23.11 18.14 2.88
C CYS A 427 24.15 17.05 3.18
N THR A 428 25.38 17.44 3.45
CA THR A 428 26.48 16.52 3.81
C THR A 428 26.48 16.09 5.27
N GLY A 429 25.59 16.66 6.09
CA GLY A 429 25.55 16.44 7.55
C GLY A 429 25.18 15.04 8.04
N GLY A 430 24.74 14.14 7.16
CA GLY A 430 24.44 12.74 7.51
C GLY A 430 23.56 12.58 8.75
N LEU A 431 23.99 11.78 9.72
CA LEU A 431 23.27 11.57 10.99
C LEU A 431 23.29 12.77 11.95
N VAL A 432 24.15 13.76 11.70
CA VAL A 432 24.23 15.00 12.48
C VAL A 432 23.02 15.91 12.20
N CYS A 433 22.54 15.93 10.95
CA CYS A 433 21.39 16.72 10.57
C CYS A 433 20.10 16.14 11.19
N GLN A 434 19.38 16.96 11.95
CA GLN A 434 18.14 16.52 12.60
C GLN A 434 17.11 15.93 11.62
N ALA A 435 16.99 16.49 10.41
CA ALA A 435 16.05 15.98 9.41
C ALA A 435 16.48 14.61 8.87
N GLN A 436 17.75 14.40 8.64
CA GLN A 436 18.30 13.11 8.23
C GLN A 436 18.24 12.12 9.38
N ARG A 437 18.59 12.54 10.60
CA ARG A 437 18.54 11.74 11.82
C ARG A 437 17.12 11.21 12.07
N LYS A 438 16.09 12.08 11.99
CA LYS A 438 14.69 11.66 12.13
C LYS A 438 14.34 10.55 11.14
N GLN A 439 14.63 10.76 9.87
CA GLN A 439 14.30 9.78 8.84
C GLN A 439 15.17 8.51 8.93
N ALA A 440 16.44 8.64 9.28
CA ALA A 440 17.33 7.52 9.53
C ALA A 440 16.81 6.65 10.69
N LEU A 441 16.39 7.28 11.80
CA LEU A 441 15.81 6.57 12.93
C LEU A 441 14.46 5.93 12.59
N LYS A 442 13.58 6.65 11.86
CA LYS A 442 12.30 6.08 11.36
C LYS A 442 12.55 4.86 10.46
N HIS A 443 13.54 4.96 9.57
CA HIS A 443 13.94 3.84 8.73
C HIS A 443 14.47 2.67 9.56
N PHE A 444 15.38 2.95 10.51
CA PHE A 444 16.00 1.97 11.38
C PHE A 444 15.00 1.16 12.19
N VAL A 445 13.95 1.81 12.73
CA VAL A 445 12.91 1.14 13.52
C VAL A 445 11.78 0.57 12.68
N SER A 446 11.78 0.83 11.38
CA SER A 446 10.69 0.43 10.48
C SER A 446 10.54 -1.09 10.41
N ARG A 447 9.36 -1.55 10.01
CA ARG A 447 8.98 -2.97 9.92
C ARG A 447 9.93 -3.82 9.09
N LYS A 448 10.49 -3.27 8.01
CA LYS A 448 11.43 -3.98 7.13
C LYS A 448 12.87 -3.97 7.65
N ALA A 449 13.19 -3.04 8.56
CA ALA A 449 14.45 -2.93 9.26
C ALA A 449 14.41 -3.70 10.60
N LEU A 450 14.55 -3.04 11.74
CA LEU A 450 14.56 -3.72 13.04
C LEU A 450 13.18 -3.97 13.65
N ASP A 451 12.11 -3.45 13.06
CA ASP A 451 10.71 -3.71 13.44
C ASP A 451 10.40 -3.42 14.92
N VAL A 452 10.62 -2.19 15.33
CA VAL A 452 10.41 -1.78 16.72
C VAL A 452 9.02 -1.21 16.92
N ASP A 453 8.11 -2.02 17.44
CA ASP A 453 6.74 -1.60 17.71
C ASP A 453 6.68 -0.44 18.71
N GLY A 454 5.79 0.52 18.45
CA GLY A 454 5.55 1.66 19.33
C GLY A 454 6.45 2.88 19.06
N LEU A 455 7.57 2.72 18.32
CA LEU A 455 8.40 3.84 17.86
C LEU A 455 7.89 4.42 16.53
N GLY A 456 6.65 4.89 16.52
CA GLY A 456 6.10 5.58 15.35
C GLY A 456 6.73 6.95 15.12
N ASP A 457 6.43 7.55 13.95
CA ASP A 457 7.00 8.80 13.47
C ASP A 457 7.00 9.93 14.51
N LYS A 458 5.87 10.13 15.20
CA LYS A 458 5.72 11.20 16.21
C LYS A 458 6.58 10.99 17.45
N VAL A 459 6.82 9.74 17.83
CA VAL A 459 7.70 9.43 18.97
C VAL A 459 9.15 9.68 18.60
N ILE A 460 9.57 9.23 17.42
CA ILE A 460 10.92 9.51 16.90
C ILE A 460 11.18 11.02 16.77
N GLU A 461 10.20 11.77 16.25
CA GLU A 461 10.32 13.23 16.15
C GLU A 461 10.51 13.87 17.52
N GLN A 462 9.73 13.49 18.53
CA GLN A 462 9.90 14.01 19.87
C GLN A 462 11.26 13.64 20.50
N LEU A 463 11.72 12.41 20.31
CA LEU A 463 13.03 11.96 20.81
C LEU A 463 14.17 12.78 20.22
N VAL A 464 14.12 13.07 18.92
CA VAL A 464 15.14 13.87 18.24
C VAL A 464 15.03 15.36 18.60
N ASP A 465 13.81 15.93 18.61
CA ASP A 465 13.60 17.35 18.89
C ASP A 465 13.93 17.73 20.35
N ARG A 466 13.84 16.75 21.26
CA ARG A 466 14.24 16.90 22.67
C ARG A 466 15.69 16.49 22.92
N GLU A 467 16.46 16.21 21.87
CA GLU A 467 17.87 15.79 21.93
C GLU A 467 18.12 14.55 22.81
N MET A 468 17.10 13.67 22.91
CA MET A 468 17.19 12.46 23.72
C MET A 468 17.88 11.32 22.99
N VAL A 469 17.95 11.37 21.66
CA VAL A 469 18.53 10.37 20.77
C VAL A 469 19.31 11.07 19.66
N GLU A 470 20.58 10.78 19.54
CA GLU A 470 21.45 11.30 18.48
C GLU A 470 21.77 10.26 17.42
N THR A 471 21.91 9.02 17.81
CA THR A 471 22.21 7.89 16.94
C THR A 471 21.21 6.75 17.15
N PRO A 472 21.08 5.81 16.21
CA PRO A 472 20.26 4.62 16.42
C PRO A 472 20.62 3.81 17.68
N ALA A 473 21.88 3.81 18.09
CA ALA A 473 22.32 3.10 19.29
C ALA A 473 21.72 3.68 20.59
N ASP A 474 21.44 4.99 20.62
CA ASP A 474 20.86 5.65 21.78
C ASP A 474 19.42 5.19 22.05
N LEU A 475 18.71 4.67 21.05
CA LEU A 475 17.39 4.07 21.25
C LEU A 475 17.44 2.94 22.28
N PHE A 476 18.48 2.14 22.27
CA PHE A 476 18.66 0.99 23.18
C PHE A 476 19.09 1.39 24.60
N LYS A 477 19.45 2.65 24.81
CA LYS A 477 19.79 3.23 26.12
C LYS A 477 18.56 3.85 26.80
N LEU A 478 17.41 3.94 26.11
CA LEU A 478 16.17 4.53 26.64
C LEU A 478 15.56 3.64 27.72
N SER A 479 15.15 4.24 28.83
CA SER A 479 14.37 3.59 29.88
C SER A 479 12.90 3.98 29.80
N ALA A 480 12.01 3.15 30.36
CA ALA A 480 10.59 3.47 30.43
C ALA A 480 10.31 4.79 31.17
N GLY A 481 11.09 5.08 32.22
CA GLY A 481 10.98 6.34 32.97
C GLY A 481 11.29 7.57 32.12
N VAL A 482 12.31 7.48 31.27
CA VAL A 482 12.71 8.56 30.34
C VAL A 482 11.63 8.75 29.26
N LEU A 483 11.06 7.69 28.73
CA LEU A 483 10.02 7.76 27.68
C LEU A 483 8.72 8.40 28.18
N THR A 484 8.38 8.31 29.48
CA THR A 484 7.15 8.89 30.00
C THR A 484 7.10 10.42 29.98
N VAL A 485 8.22 11.10 29.70
CA VAL A 485 8.24 12.57 29.52
C VAL A 485 7.75 13.01 28.13
N LEU A 486 7.57 12.07 27.21
CA LEU A 486 7.05 12.34 25.87
C LEU A 486 5.54 12.60 25.92
N ASP A 487 5.07 13.44 24.99
CA ASP A 487 3.65 13.75 24.90
C ASP A 487 2.85 12.49 24.55
N ARG A 488 1.78 12.28 25.29
CA ARG A 488 0.86 11.13 25.15
C ARG A 488 1.53 9.76 25.39
N MET A 489 2.63 9.72 26.14
CA MET A 489 3.34 8.50 26.49
C MET A 489 3.03 8.07 27.93
N GLY A 490 2.16 7.08 28.08
CA GLY A 490 1.87 6.50 29.38
C GLY A 490 2.92 5.44 29.81
N PRO A 491 3.00 5.08 31.11
CA PRO A 491 3.97 4.10 31.61
C PRO A 491 3.92 2.75 30.90
N LYS A 492 2.72 2.26 30.56
CA LYS A 492 2.54 1.00 29.83
C LYS A 492 3.08 1.06 28.42
N SER A 493 2.80 2.15 27.71
CA SER A 493 3.32 2.37 26.33
C SER A 493 4.84 2.51 26.34
N ALA A 494 5.40 3.24 27.30
CA ALA A 494 6.84 3.37 27.49
C ALA A 494 7.51 2.02 27.74
N GLN A 495 6.94 1.19 28.60
CA GLN A 495 7.47 -0.16 28.87
C GLN A 495 7.38 -1.06 27.64
N ASN A 496 6.30 -0.97 26.86
CA ASN A 496 6.14 -1.74 25.64
C ASN A 496 7.24 -1.38 24.60
N ILE A 497 7.58 -0.10 24.48
CA ILE A 497 8.68 0.35 23.59
C ILE A 497 10.01 -0.24 24.05
N VAL A 498 10.33 -0.18 25.34
CA VAL A 498 11.58 -0.76 25.87
C VAL A 498 11.63 -2.26 25.59
N ASN A 499 10.55 -2.98 25.79
CA ASN A 499 10.46 -4.41 25.49
C ASN A 499 10.61 -4.70 23.98
N ALA A 500 10.03 -3.85 23.13
CA ALA A 500 10.16 -3.97 21.68
C ALA A 500 11.61 -3.72 21.21
N LEU A 501 12.29 -2.72 21.78
CA LEU A 501 13.70 -2.45 21.53
C LEU A 501 14.57 -3.66 21.94
N GLU A 502 14.34 -4.22 23.11
CA GLU A 502 15.09 -5.40 23.58
C GLU A 502 14.87 -6.61 22.65
N LYS A 503 13.62 -6.84 22.24
CA LYS A 503 13.30 -7.91 21.30
C LYS A 503 13.95 -7.72 19.93
N SER A 504 14.07 -6.48 19.46
CA SER A 504 14.61 -6.16 18.13
C SER A 504 16.13 -6.36 18.02
N LYS A 505 16.85 -6.54 19.13
CA LYS A 505 18.28 -6.86 19.13
C LYS A 505 18.60 -8.19 18.47
N ALA A 506 17.70 -9.16 18.57
CA ALA A 506 17.79 -10.43 17.84
C ALA A 506 17.21 -10.23 16.43
N THR A 507 18.09 -10.05 15.45
CA THR A 507 17.71 -9.75 14.05
C THR A 507 18.41 -10.69 13.07
N THR A 508 18.53 -10.29 11.80
CA THR A 508 19.32 -10.98 10.78
C THR A 508 20.32 -10.00 10.16
N LEU A 509 21.45 -10.50 9.65
CA LEU A 509 22.44 -9.64 9.01
C LEU A 509 21.84 -8.81 7.84
N PRO A 510 21.01 -9.36 6.95
CA PRO A 510 20.34 -8.57 5.92
C PRO A 510 19.49 -7.42 6.48
N ARG A 511 18.70 -7.67 7.51
CA ARG A 511 17.85 -6.64 8.13
C ARG A 511 18.69 -5.58 8.84
N PHE A 512 19.76 -5.97 9.48
CA PHE A 512 20.71 -5.03 10.09
C PHE A 512 21.36 -4.14 9.02
N LEU A 513 21.89 -4.70 7.93
CA LEU A 513 22.45 -3.94 6.82
C LEU A 513 21.44 -2.97 6.21
N TYR A 514 20.24 -3.45 5.97
CA TYR A 514 19.15 -2.60 5.46
C TYR A 514 18.81 -1.47 6.44
N SER A 515 18.81 -1.75 7.75
CA SER A 515 18.50 -0.76 8.80
C SER A 515 19.49 0.39 8.87
N LEU A 516 20.73 0.18 8.46
CA LEU A 516 21.77 1.24 8.42
C LEU A 516 21.43 2.34 7.40
N GLY A 517 20.53 2.08 6.46
CA GLY A 517 20.09 3.06 5.49
C GLY A 517 21.17 3.47 4.48
N ILE A 518 22.11 2.57 4.19
CA ILE A 518 23.14 2.79 3.16
C ILE A 518 22.45 3.10 1.84
N ARG A 519 22.89 4.13 1.17
CA ARG A 519 22.26 4.62 -0.05
C ARG A 519 22.23 3.52 -1.13
N GLU A 520 21.08 3.37 -1.79
CA GLU A 520 20.80 2.38 -2.82
C GLU A 520 20.92 0.91 -2.37
N VAL A 521 21.17 0.66 -1.08
CA VAL A 521 21.09 -0.68 -0.51
C VAL A 521 19.67 -0.95 -0.02
N GLY A 522 18.88 -1.61 -0.87
CA GLY A 522 17.55 -2.10 -0.55
C GLY A 522 17.57 -3.44 0.18
N GLU A 523 16.40 -3.98 0.51
CA GLU A 523 16.26 -5.29 1.16
C GLU A 523 16.92 -6.42 0.36
N ALA A 524 16.74 -6.45 -0.97
CA ALA A 524 17.34 -7.46 -1.84
C ALA A 524 18.88 -7.33 -1.87
N THR A 525 19.40 -6.11 -2.02
CA THR A 525 20.84 -5.85 -2.03
C THR A 525 21.48 -6.23 -0.68
N ALA A 526 20.82 -5.88 0.43
CA ALA A 526 21.28 -6.26 1.78
C ALA A 526 21.31 -7.79 1.95
N ALA A 527 20.32 -8.49 1.42
CA ALA A 527 20.27 -9.96 1.44
C ALA A 527 21.39 -10.57 0.59
N ASN A 528 21.64 -10.03 -0.61
CA ASN A 528 22.71 -10.49 -1.49
C ASN A 528 24.12 -10.26 -0.86
N LEU A 529 24.34 -9.10 -0.24
CA LEU A 529 25.56 -8.80 0.51
C LEU A 529 25.80 -9.80 1.64
N ALA A 530 24.78 -10.03 2.46
CA ALA A 530 24.85 -10.97 3.57
C ALA A 530 25.07 -12.42 3.09
N ALA A 531 24.42 -12.80 2.01
CA ALA A 531 24.59 -14.14 1.42
C ALA A 531 26.00 -14.35 0.84
N HIS A 532 26.60 -13.32 0.24
CA HIS A 532 27.93 -13.39 -0.37
C HIS A 532 29.04 -13.36 0.69
N PHE A 533 29.07 -12.33 1.53
CA PHE A 533 30.15 -12.09 2.49
C PHE A 533 29.98 -12.81 3.83
N LYS A 534 28.79 -13.30 4.16
CA LYS A 534 28.44 -14.06 5.38
C LYS A 534 28.57 -13.30 6.70
N THR A 535 29.53 -12.38 6.80
CA THR A 535 29.82 -11.64 8.05
C THR A 535 29.89 -10.14 7.82
N LEU A 536 29.53 -9.36 8.83
CA LEU A 536 29.63 -7.90 8.78
C LEU A 536 31.08 -7.40 8.57
N PRO A 537 32.10 -7.93 9.28
CA PRO A 537 33.50 -7.50 9.05
C PRO A 537 33.98 -7.72 7.62
N ALA A 538 33.55 -8.79 6.96
CA ALA A 538 33.88 -9.03 5.56
C ALA A 538 33.27 -7.98 4.62
N ILE A 539 32.03 -7.55 4.90
CA ILE A 539 31.38 -6.47 4.14
C ILE A 539 32.08 -5.12 4.40
N GLN A 540 32.43 -4.83 5.66
CA GLN A 540 33.10 -3.58 6.05
C GLN A 540 34.48 -3.41 5.41
N SER A 541 35.17 -4.52 5.14
CA SER A 541 36.51 -4.53 4.54
C SER A 541 36.50 -4.83 3.04
N ALA A 542 35.34 -5.00 2.42
CA ALA A 542 35.23 -5.33 1.01
C ALA A 542 35.66 -4.14 0.13
N THR A 543 36.42 -4.44 -0.93
CA THR A 543 36.77 -3.44 -1.96
C THR A 543 35.61 -3.25 -2.94
N GLU A 544 35.62 -2.15 -3.70
CA GLU A 544 34.61 -1.91 -4.74
C GLU A 544 34.53 -3.06 -5.74
N GLU A 545 35.69 -3.62 -6.15
CA GLU A 545 35.74 -4.76 -7.08
C GLU A 545 35.04 -5.99 -6.50
N ALA A 546 35.27 -6.30 -5.23
CA ALA A 546 34.62 -7.44 -4.57
C ALA A 546 33.11 -7.22 -4.38
N LEU A 547 32.70 -5.98 -4.14
CA LEU A 547 31.29 -5.63 -4.03
C LEU A 547 30.53 -5.75 -5.37
N ILE A 548 31.20 -5.40 -6.48
CA ILE A 548 30.60 -5.51 -7.83
C ILE A 548 30.37 -6.97 -8.24
N GLU A 549 31.09 -7.93 -7.66
CA GLU A 549 30.83 -9.37 -7.91
C GLU A 549 29.48 -9.85 -7.33
N VAL A 550 28.91 -9.09 -6.39
CA VAL A 550 27.62 -9.41 -5.78
C VAL A 550 26.49 -9.07 -6.73
N GLN A 551 25.52 -9.99 -6.88
CA GLN A 551 24.35 -9.80 -7.73
C GLN A 551 23.62 -8.49 -7.40
N ASP A 552 23.20 -7.76 -8.43
CA ASP A 552 22.49 -6.47 -8.35
C ASP A 552 23.28 -5.32 -7.73
N ILE A 553 24.62 -5.42 -7.65
CA ILE A 553 25.49 -4.34 -7.21
C ILE A 553 26.33 -3.84 -8.39
N GLY A 554 26.04 -2.60 -8.81
CA GLY A 554 26.84 -1.85 -9.77
C GLY A 554 27.87 -0.95 -9.10
N VAL A 555 28.70 -0.28 -9.92
CA VAL A 555 29.78 0.60 -9.45
C VAL A 555 29.28 1.65 -8.45
N VAL A 556 28.14 2.30 -8.73
CA VAL A 556 27.57 3.37 -7.88
C VAL A 556 27.17 2.82 -6.50
N VAL A 557 26.53 1.65 -6.45
CA VAL A 557 26.12 1.02 -5.19
C VAL A 557 27.36 0.56 -4.38
N ALA A 558 28.37 0.00 -5.06
CA ALA A 558 29.63 -0.39 -4.44
C ALA A 558 30.31 0.82 -3.78
N GLN A 559 30.40 1.96 -4.48
CA GLN A 559 30.92 3.21 -3.93
C GLN A 559 30.17 3.69 -2.70
N HIS A 560 28.84 3.64 -2.71
CA HIS A 560 28.05 4.02 -1.54
C HIS A 560 28.32 3.12 -0.33
N ILE A 561 28.49 1.83 -0.54
CA ILE A 561 28.83 0.87 0.53
C ILE A 561 30.20 1.16 1.09
N THR A 562 31.23 1.32 0.22
CA THR A 562 32.59 1.60 0.62
C THR A 562 32.69 2.91 1.39
N THR A 563 32.15 4.01 0.82
CA THR A 563 32.11 5.33 1.46
C THR A 563 31.39 5.30 2.81
N PHE A 564 30.30 4.55 2.93
CA PHE A 564 29.59 4.43 4.21
C PHE A 564 30.45 3.80 5.30
N PHE A 565 31.19 2.75 4.98
CA PHE A 565 32.02 2.04 5.96
C PHE A 565 33.42 2.67 6.15
N GLU A 566 33.89 3.52 5.26
CA GLU A 566 35.09 4.32 5.43
C GLU A 566 34.85 5.52 6.36
N GLU A 567 33.64 6.01 6.46
CA GLU A 567 33.28 7.15 7.31
C GLU A 567 33.38 6.79 8.80
N GLU A 568 34.28 7.40 9.54
CA GLU A 568 34.54 7.14 10.97
C GLU A 568 33.26 7.23 11.84
N LYS A 569 32.37 8.21 11.53
CA LYS A 569 31.11 8.39 12.28
C LYS A 569 30.19 7.22 12.09
N ASN A 570 30.10 6.69 10.88
CA ASN A 570 29.27 5.53 10.58
C ASN A 570 29.84 4.27 11.24
N GLN A 571 31.16 4.08 11.20
CA GLN A 571 31.82 2.98 11.91
C GLN A 571 31.53 3.03 13.41
N ALA A 572 31.62 4.22 14.02
CA ALA A 572 31.34 4.40 15.44
C ALA A 572 29.86 4.04 15.77
N VAL A 573 28.90 4.43 14.92
CA VAL A 573 27.50 4.06 15.11
C VAL A 573 27.29 2.55 14.99
N VAL A 574 27.89 1.91 14.01
CA VAL A 574 27.79 0.44 13.83
C VAL A 574 28.39 -0.28 15.04
N GLN A 575 29.55 0.16 15.51
CA GLN A 575 30.21 -0.42 16.68
C GLN A 575 29.35 -0.25 17.94
N ASP A 576 28.79 0.95 18.19
CA ASP A 576 27.91 1.20 19.33
C ASP A 576 26.65 0.33 19.28
N LEU A 577 26.05 0.13 18.09
CA LEU A 577 24.92 -0.76 17.92
C LEU A 577 25.24 -2.21 18.32
N LEU A 578 26.41 -2.71 17.95
CA LEU A 578 26.86 -4.05 18.35
C LEU A 578 27.10 -4.12 19.86
N GLU A 579 27.68 -3.08 20.47
CA GLU A 579 27.88 -2.97 21.93
C GLU A 579 26.56 -2.90 22.69
N GLN A 580 25.48 -2.35 22.09
CA GLN A 580 24.13 -2.40 22.66
C GLN A 580 23.51 -3.80 22.61
N GLY A 581 24.18 -4.78 22.00
CA GLY A 581 23.78 -6.19 21.98
C GLY A 581 22.95 -6.62 20.77
N ILE A 582 22.97 -5.86 19.69
CA ILE A 582 22.37 -6.31 18.42
C ILE A 582 23.18 -7.49 17.89
N HIS A 583 22.50 -8.57 17.55
CA HIS A 583 23.09 -9.82 17.10
C HIS A 583 22.20 -10.56 16.12
N TRP A 584 22.81 -11.47 15.38
CA TRP A 584 22.14 -12.36 14.43
C TRP A 584 22.83 -13.73 14.42
N PRO A 585 22.11 -14.79 14.00
CA PRO A 585 22.70 -16.10 13.81
C PRO A 585 23.80 -16.07 12.75
N GLU A 586 24.87 -16.83 12.96
CA GLU A 586 25.89 -17.02 11.93
C GLU A 586 25.27 -17.62 10.67
N ILE A 587 25.58 -17.04 9.51
CA ILE A 587 25.19 -17.59 8.23
C ILE A 587 26.14 -18.77 7.97
N SER A 588 25.74 -19.98 8.38
CA SER A 588 26.50 -21.18 8.19
C SER A 588 26.73 -21.42 6.70
N VAL A 589 27.98 -21.67 6.33
CA VAL A 589 28.29 -22.33 5.07
C VAL A 589 27.81 -23.76 5.25
N SER A 590 26.62 -24.09 4.75
CA SER A 590 26.31 -25.49 4.57
C SER A 590 27.32 -25.99 3.53
N GLU A 591 28.35 -26.73 3.98
CA GLU A 591 29.10 -27.62 3.12
C GLU A 591 28.10 -28.68 2.60
N GLN A 592 27.28 -28.30 1.66
CA GLN A 592 26.59 -29.24 0.82
C GLN A 592 27.54 -29.64 -0.29
N SER A 593 28.54 -30.46 0.08
CA SER A 593 29.21 -31.36 -0.84
C SER A 593 28.25 -32.52 -1.17
N GLY A 594 27.14 -32.25 -1.78
CA GLY A 594 26.19 -33.18 -2.37
C GLY A 594 25.79 -32.66 -3.74
N GLU A 595 25.62 -33.55 -4.70
CA GLU A 595 25.03 -33.21 -5.99
C GLU A 595 23.76 -32.38 -5.73
N GLN A 596 23.74 -31.14 -6.20
CA GLN A 596 22.56 -30.29 -6.14
C GLN A 596 21.70 -30.54 -7.40
N PRO A 597 20.76 -31.50 -7.36
CA PRO A 597 20.02 -31.93 -8.54
C PRO A 597 19.08 -30.84 -9.10
N LEU A 598 18.93 -29.74 -8.38
CA LEU A 598 18.08 -28.61 -8.74
C LEU A 598 18.86 -27.33 -9.08
N GLU A 599 20.19 -27.37 -9.15
CA GLU A 599 21.03 -26.24 -9.53
C GLU A 599 20.60 -25.68 -10.90
N GLY A 600 20.37 -24.38 -10.96
CA GLY A 600 19.89 -23.68 -12.17
C GLY A 600 18.40 -23.89 -12.51
N LYS A 601 17.62 -24.58 -11.66
CA LYS A 601 16.18 -24.75 -11.85
C LYS A 601 15.39 -23.81 -10.93
N THR A 602 14.35 -23.19 -11.47
CA THR A 602 13.37 -22.45 -10.68
C THR A 602 12.31 -23.42 -10.16
N VAL A 603 12.27 -23.63 -8.85
CA VAL A 603 11.28 -24.50 -8.20
C VAL A 603 10.13 -23.64 -7.66
N VAL A 604 8.90 -23.99 -8.01
CA VAL A 604 7.68 -23.34 -7.51
C VAL A 604 6.97 -24.28 -6.55
N LEU A 605 6.86 -23.85 -5.29
CA LEU A 605 6.16 -24.59 -4.26
C LEU A 605 4.65 -24.33 -4.36
N THR A 606 3.89 -25.29 -4.85
CA THR A 606 2.42 -25.23 -4.98
C THR A 606 1.76 -26.26 -4.06
N GLY A 607 0.61 -25.88 -3.48
CA GLY A 607 -0.16 -26.76 -2.62
C GLY A 607 0.34 -26.85 -1.17
N THR A 608 -0.21 -27.84 -0.43
CA THR A 608 0.17 -28.13 0.96
C THR A 608 1.25 -29.21 0.95
N LEU A 609 2.39 -28.91 1.55
CA LEU A 609 3.48 -29.88 1.72
C LEU A 609 3.17 -30.79 2.90
N SER A 610 3.35 -32.10 2.72
CA SER A 610 2.96 -33.12 3.72
C SER A 610 4.02 -33.37 4.81
N GLN A 611 5.27 -32.95 4.59
CA GLN A 611 6.40 -33.25 5.48
C GLN A 611 7.19 -32.03 5.96
N LEU A 612 7.07 -30.88 5.28
CA LEU A 612 7.79 -29.64 5.61
C LEU A 612 6.82 -28.46 5.60
N GLY A 613 7.05 -27.50 6.47
CA GLY A 613 6.41 -26.19 6.37
C GLY A 613 6.89 -25.44 5.12
N ARG A 614 6.08 -24.51 4.62
CA ARG A 614 6.41 -23.74 3.40
C ARG A 614 7.69 -22.90 3.55
N SER A 615 7.97 -22.42 4.77
CA SER A 615 9.22 -21.71 5.10
C SER A 615 10.42 -22.64 5.06
N GLU A 616 10.31 -23.82 5.68
CA GLU A 616 11.35 -24.84 5.72
C GLU A 616 11.67 -25.39 4.32
N ALA A 617 10.65 -25.55 3.47
CA ALA A 617 10.84 -25.97 2.08
C ALA A 617 11.42 -24.89 1.16
N LYS A 618 11.43 -23.62 1.58
CA LYS A 618 12.14 -22.54 0.90
C LYS A 618 13.61 -22.44 1.30
N GLU A 619 13.92 -22.88 2.51
CA GLU A 619 15.28 -22.90 3.05
C GLU A 619 16.05 -24.15 2.62
N ALA A 620 15.35 -25.24 2.36
CA ALA A 620 15.90 -26.48 1.83
C ALA A 620 16.14 -26.43 0.31
#